data_5d1f618aebb1e56206c68ddcdfb4baaa
#
_entry.id   5d1f618aebb1e56206c68ddcdfb4baaa
#
_cell.length_a   1.000
_cell.length_b   1.000
_cell.length_c   1.000
_cell.angle_alpha   90.00
_cell.angle_beta   90.00
_cell.angle_gamma   90.00
#
_symmetry.space_group_name_H-M   'P 1'
#
loop_
_entity.id
_entity.type
_entity.pdbx_description
1 polymer ?
#
loop_
_entity_poly.entity_id
_entity_poly.type
_entity_poly.pdbx_seq_one_letter_code
_entity_poly.pdbx_strand_id
1 'polypeptide(L)'
;AEPKTESGNSFVKCPRCNAENPEDGIFCSSCGARLTGPTQTSAGNIPPFQQRPPFGSGMPAYGIPYGDSYGGVNPDEEMDGIKVRDLSQFIGSNSAYFLSNFSRIKRSGRPISFNFSALFFGWKYFLYRKMYGLSLLIFIANTLLSIPSAICLYEDLAVSSGLMAGYSTGFESMLLAAQICSIVSTVLSMALCLFCNWLYYRHCIRKIQEVQNKVFVSPQEYSAA
;
A
#
# COMPACT_ATOMS: atom_id res chain seq x y z
N ALA A 1 -44.65 -15.05 -47.01
CA ALA A 1 -44.64 -15.46 -45.61
C ALA A 1 -43.25 -16.05 -45.31
N GLU A 2 -42.39 -15.25 -44.71
CA GLU A 2 -41.06 -15.69 -44.25
C GLU A 2 -41.21 -16.28 -42.83
N PRO A 3 -40.59 -17.41 -42.51
CA PRO A 3 -40.63 -17.96 -41.16
C PRO A 3 -39.69 -17.17 -40.23
N LYS A 4 -40.23 -16.65 -39.13
CA LYS A 4 -39.46 -16.09 -38.01
C LYS A 4 -38.62 -17.19 -37.39
N THR A 5 -37.29 -17.03 -37.42
CA THR A 5 -36.35 -17.83 -36.68
C THR A 5 -36.48 -17.51 -35.17
N GLU A 6 -36.97 -18.47 -34.39
CA GLU A 6 -36.92 -18.42 -32.92
C GLU A 6 -35.47 -18.51 -32.47
N SER A 7 -34.96 -17.43 -31.89
CA SER A 7 -33.67 -17.44 -31.21
C SER A 7 -33.80 -18.21 -29.88
N GLY A 8 -33.27 -19.42 -29.85
CA GLY A 8 -33.21 -20.21 -28.63
C GLY A 8 -32.42 -19.43 -27.54
N ASN A 9 -33.13 -19.03 -26.50
CA ASN A 9 -32.48 -18.43 -25.29
C ASN A 9 -31.74 -19.55 -24.57
N SER A 10 -30.42 -19.64 -24.77
CA SER A 10 -29.57 -20.50 -23.98
C SER A 10 -29.20 -19.80 -22.67
N PHE A 11 -29.30 -20.55 -21.57
CA PHE A 11 -28.97 -20.03 -20.22
C PHE A 11 -27.79 -20.79 -19.65
N VAL A 12 -26.91 -20.06 -18.93
CA VAL A 12 -25.78 -20.61 -18.20
C VAL A 12 -26.01 -20.50 -16.69
N LYS A 13 -25.72 -21.56 -15.93
CA LYS A 13 -25.82 -21.52 -14.46
C LYS A 13 -24.56 -20.95 -13.84
N CYS A 14 -24.74 -20.02 -12.91
CA CYS A 14 -23.64 -19.42 -12.17
C CYS A 14 -22.94 -20.46 -11.27
N PRO A 15 -21.61 -20.64 -11.34
CA PRO A 15 -20.89 -21.60 -10.51
C PRO A 15 -20.87 -21.24 -9.02
N ARG A 16 -21.23 -20.01 -8.66
CA ARG A 16 -21.20 -19.54 -7.27
C ARG A 16 -22.55 -19.61 -6.57
N CYS A 17 -23.66 -19.28 -7.25
CA CYS A 17 -24.97 -19.19 -6.63
C CYS A 17 -26.05 -20.01 -7.37
N ASN A 18 -25.69 -20.73 -8.43
CA ASN A 18 -26.58 -21.56 -9.26
C ASN A 18 -27.73 -20.82 -9.98
N ALA A 19 -27.75 -19.47 -9.93
CA ALA A 19 -28.73 -18.69 -10.66
C ALA A 19 -28.57 -18.81 -12.18
N GLU A 20 -29.66 -18.90 -12.91
CA GLU A 20 -29.67 -18.92 -14.38
C GLU A 20 -29.41 -17.53 -14.94
N ASN A 21 -28.53 -17.42 -15.91
CA ASN A 21 -28.12 -16.18 -16.55
C ASN A 21 -28.09 -16.36 -18.06
N PRO A 22 -28.29 -15.30 -18.86
CA PRO A 22 -28.09 -15.35 -20.31
C PRO A 22 -26.67 -15.82 -20.66
N GLU A 23 -26.53 -16.58 -21.74
CA GLU A 23 -25.25 -17.14 -22.18
C GLU A 23 -24.21 -16.08 -22.56
N ASP A 24 -24.68 -14.90 -22.97
CA ASP A 24 -23.86 -13.73 -23.30
C ASP A 24 -23.49 -12.87 -22.05
N GLY A 25 -24.00 -13.23 -20.88
CA GLY A 25 -23.75 -12.51 -19.62
C GLY A 25 -22.31 -12.69 -19.14
N ILE A 26 -21.58 -11.58 -18.96
CA ILE A 26 -20.21 -11.59 -18.39
C ILE A 26 -20.23 -11.76 -16.87
N PHE A 27 -21.31 -11.31 -16.23
CA PHE A 27 -21.48 -11.37 -14.77
C PHE A 27 -22.84 -11.93 -14.39
N CYS A 28 -22.89 -12.67 -13.30
CA CYS A 28 -24.14 -13.17 -12.74
C CYS A 28 -25.01 -12.03 -12.23
N SER A 29 -26.26 -11.96 -12.69
CA SER A 29 -27.24 -10.96 -12.29
C SER A 29 -27.63 -11.04 -10.81
N SER A 30 -27.45 -12.21 -10.18
CA SER A 30 -27.85 -12.45 -8.79
C SER A 30 -26.73 -12.20 -7.76
N CYS A 31 -25.47 -12.62 -8.05
CA CYS A 31 -24.37 -12.54 -7.07
C CYS A 31 -23.15 -11.77 -7.58
N GLY A 32 -23.17 -11.22 -8.81
CA GLY A 32 -22.06 -10.47 -9.40
C GLY A 32 -20.82 -11.30 -9.73
N ALA A 33 -20.85 -12.62 -9.58
CA ALA A 33 -19.73 -13.47 -9.96
C ALA A 33 -19.55 -13.47 -11.49
N ARG A 34 -18.30 -13.49 -11.95
CA ARG A 34 -18.00 -13.57 -13.37
C ARG A 34 -18.42 -14.95 -13.93
N LEU A 35 -19.23 -14.94 -14.97
CA LEU A 35 -19.60 -16.14 -15.70
C LEU A 35 -18.50 -16.43 -16.72
N THR A 36 -17.91 -17.62 -16.67
CA THR A 36 -16.98 -18.08 -17.70
C THR A 36 -17.79 -18.33 -18.97
N GLY A 37 -17.60 -17.49 -19.97
CA GLY A 37 -18.14 -17.76 -21.31
C GLY A 37 -17.62 -19.09 -21.85
N PRO A 38 -18.29 -19.67 -22.89
CA PRO A 38 -17.97 -20.98 -23.43
C PRO A 38 -16.49 -21.07 -23.79
N THR A 39 -15.88 -22.14 -23.35
CA THR A 39 -14.52 -22.53 -23.72
C THR A 39 -14.43 -22.58 -25.25
N GLN A 40 -13.82 -21.57 -25.86
CA GLN A 40 -13.48 -21.63 -27.28
C GLN A 40 -12.37 -22.67 -27.46
N THR A 41 -12.77 -23.91 -27.65
CA THR A 41 -11.96 -24.90 -28.37
C THR A 41 -12.03 -24.54 -29.85
N SER A 42 -11.14 -23.67 -30.28
CA SER A 42 -10.80 -23.51 -31.69
C SER A 42 -9.31 -23.22 -31.76
N ALA A 43 -8.54 -24.25 -32.08
CA ALA A 43 -7.20 -24.12 -32.58
C ALA A 43 -7.24 -23.32 -33.91
N GLY A 44 -7.05 -22.03 -33.81
CA GLY A 44 -6.91 -21.11 -34.91
C GLY A 44 -5.92 -20.04 -34.52
N ASN A 45 -4.71 -20.11 -35.11
CA ASN A 45 -3.63 -19.13 -35.16
C ASN A 45 -3.91 -17.80 -34.46
N ILE A 46 -3.70 -17.76 -33.16
CA ILE A 46 -3.48 -16.52 -32.42
C ILE A 46 -1.99 -16.18 -32.66
N PRO A 47 -1.66 -15.02 -33.28
CA PRO A 47 -0.28 -14.59 -33.36
C PRO A 47 0.29 -14.58 -31.95
N PRO A 48 1.58 -14.98 -31.74
CA PRO A 48 2.16 -15.02 -30.43
C PRO A 48 1.99 -13.65 -29.79
N PHE A 49 1.29 -13.60 -28.67
CA PHE A 49 1.17 -12.41 -27.85
C PHE A 49 2.59 -11.91 -27.64
N GLN A 50 2.92 -10.81 -28.30
CA GLN A 50 4.19 -10.12 -28.10
C GLN A 50 4.33 -9.95 -26.59
N GLN A 51 5.31 -10.66 -26.03
CA GLN A 51 5.75 -10.44 -24.67
C GLN A 51 5.94 -8.93 -24.54
N ARG A 52 5.01 -8.28 -23.82
CA ARG A 52 5.20 -6.88 -23.43
C ARG A 52 6.57 -6.81 -22.78
N PRO A 53 7.44 -5.90 -23.23
CA PRO A 53 8.73 -5.71 -22.59
C PRO A 53 8.50 -5.49 -21.10
N PRO A 54 9.39 -5.98 -20.23
CA PRO A 54 9.26 -5.80 -18.79
C PRO A 54 9.08 -4.29 -18.54
N PHE A 55 8.03 -3.94 -17.86
CA PHE A 55 7.59 -2.58 -17.57
C PHE A 55 8.79 -1.76 -17.12
N GLY A 56 9.22 -0.83 -17.98
CA GLY A 56 10.28 0.13 -17.69
C GLY A 56 9.89 0.97 -16.48
N SER A 57 10.82 1.05 -15.56
CA SER A 57 10.85 1.93 -14.40
C SER A 57 10.28 3.32 -14.74
N GLY A 58 9.13 3.69 -14.22
CA GLY A 58 8.74 5.10 -14.23
C GLY A 58 7.26 5.46 -14.33
N MET A 59 6.32 4.51 -14.49
CA MET A 59 4.90 4.90 -14.46
C MET A 59 4.22 4.45 -13.16
N PRO A 60 3.44 5.35 -12.51
CA PRO A 60 2.56 4.93 -11.43
C PRO A 60 1.59 3.89 -11.98
N ALA A 61 1.29 2.85 -11.20
CA ALA A 61 0.44 1.72 -11.57
C ALA A 61 -1.04 2.13 -11.76
N TYR A 62 -1.30 3.05 -12.66
CA TYR A 62 -2.61 3.36 -13.22
C TYR A 62 -2.85 2.39 -14.38
N GLY A 63 -3.40 1.22 -14.07
CA GLY A 63 -3.73 0.26 -15.12
C GLY A 63 -3.56 -1.22 -14.75
N ILE A 64 -3.46 -1.56 -13.46
CA ILE A 64 -3.59 -2.96 -13.02
C ILE A 64 -5.05 -3.35 -13.26
N PRO A 65 -5.32 -4.40 -14.07
CA PRO A 65 -6.68 -4.89 -14.27
C PRO A 65 -7.30 -5.17 -12.89
N TYR A 66 -8.50 -4.67 -12.69
CA TYR A 66 -9.29 -4.86 -11.49
C TYR A 66 -9.51 -6.37 -11.27
N GLY A 67 -8.62 -7.03 -10.52
CA GLY A 67 -8.65 -8.47 -10.33
C GLY A 67 -7.33 -9.11 -9.96
N ASP A 68 -6.17 -8.46 -10.16
CA ASP A 68 -4.89 -9.01 -9.73
C ASP A 68 -4.54 -8.54 -8.31
N SER A 69 -4.89 -9.35 -7.32
CA SER A 69 -4.59 -9.11 -5.91
C SER A 69 -3.08 -9.10 -5.58
N TYR A 70 -2.25 -9.54 -6.52
CA TYR A 70 -0.80 -9.70 -6.32
C TYR A 70 0.05 -8.68 -7.09
N GLY A 71 -0.58 -7.76 -7.87
CA GLY A 71 0.12 -6.71 -8.59
C GLY A 71 1.10 -7.22 -9.65
N GLY A 72 0.77 -8.32 -10.33
CA GLY A 72 1.62 -8.94 -11.35
C GLY A 72 2.80 -9.75 -10.78
N VAL A 73 2.82 -10.02 -9.48
CA VAL A 73 3.82 -10.87 -8.82
C VAL A 73 3.28 -12.28 -8.67
N ASN A 74 4.12 -13.30 -8.90
CA ASN A 74 3.70 -14.69 -8.75
C ASN A 74 3.37 -14.98 -7.26
N PRO A 75 2.15 -15.50 -6.95
CA PRO A 75 1.74 -15.79 -5.57
C PRO A 75 2.62 -16.83 -4.86
N ASP A 76 3.26 -17.71 -5.61
CA ASP A 76 4.15 -18.75 -5.06
C ASP A 76 5.64 -18.31 -5.02
N GLU A 77 5.96 -17.11 -5.51
CA GLU A 77 7.29 -16.51 -5.38
C GLU A 77 7.59 -16.25 -3.90
N GLU A 78 8.84 -16.47 -3.48
CA GLU A 78 9.29 -16.20 -2.13
C GLU A 78 10.03 -14.87 -2.02
N MET A 79 9.61 -14.05 -1.07
CA MET A 79 10.27 -12.81 -0.69
C MET A 79 10.82 -12.95 0.74
N ASP A 80 12.14 -13.03 0.87
CA ASP A 80 12.85 -13.21 2.15
C ASP A 80 12.32 -14.38 2.99
N GLY A 81 12.04 -15.53 2.32
CA GLY A 81 11.53 -16.75 2.94
C GLY A 81 10.02 -16.76 3.22
N ILE A 82 9.28 -15.78 2.73
CA ILE A 82 7.83 -15.69 2.87
C ILE A 82 7.17 -15.71 1.49
N LYS A 83 6.15 -16.54 1.32
CA LYS A 83 5.38 -16.57 0.06
C LYS A 83 4.61 -15.27 -0.15
N VAL A 84 4.56 -14.81 -1.39
CA VAL A 84 3.81 -13.61 -1.77
C VAL A 84 2.33 -13.71 -1.37
N ARG A 85 1.74 -14.89 -1.40
CA ARG A 85 0.38 -15.16 -0.94
C ARG A 85 0.17 -14.79 0.53
N ASP A 86 1.09 -15.21 1.42
CA ASP A 86 1.01 -14.94 2.86
C ASP A 86 1.23 -13.46 3.14
N LEU A 87 2.18 -12.86 2.40
CA LEU A 87 2.44 -11.43 2.47
C LEU A 87 1.22 -10.60 2.01
N SER A 88 0.51 -11.04 0.96
CA SER A 88 -0.72 -10.42 0.49
C SER A 88 -1.82 -10.45 1.56
N GLN A 89 -1.99 -11.58 2.24
CA GLN A 89 -2.97 -11.73 3.32
C GLN A 89 -2.65 -10.81 4.51
N PHE A 90 -1.37 -10.70 4.87
CA PHE A 90 -0.93 -9.82 5.95
C PHE A 90 -1.16 -8.33 5.63
N ILE A 91 -0.88 -7.91 4.40
CA ILE A 91 -1.06 -6.52 3.94
C ILE A 91 -2.55 -6.16 3.86
N GLY A 92 -3.39 -7.08 3.39
CA GLY A 92 -4.82 -6.87 3.19
C GLY A 92 -5.12 -5.88 2.05
N SER A 93 -5.75 -4.76 2.38
CA SER A 93 -6.12 -3.75 1.38
C SER A 93 -4.90 -3.15 0.67
N ASN A 94 -5.01 -2.97 -0.65
CA ASN A 94 -3.95 -2.48 -1.55
C ASN A 94 -2.71 -3.39 -1.64
N SER A 95 -2.85 -4.71 -1.40
CA SER A 95 -1.76 -5.68 -1.51
C SER A 95 -1.06 -5.61 -2.87
N ALA A 96 -1.80 -5.49 -3.97
CA ALA A 96 -1.25 -5.37 -5.32
C ALA A 96 -0.24 -4.22 -5.47
N TYR A 97 -0.55 -3.04 -4.95
CA TYR A 97 0.35 -1.89 -4.96
C TYR A 97 1.63 -2.16 -4.17
N PHE A 98 1.49 -2.72 -2.96
CA PHE A 98 2.66 -2.97 -2.11
C PHE A 98 3.53 -4.10 -2.64
N LEU A 99 2.95 -5.20 -3.10
CA LEU A 99 3.69 -6.34 -3.64
C LEU A 99 4.48 -5.97 -4.90
N SER A 100 3.90 -5.17 -5.79
CA SER A 100 4.62 -4.66 -6.96
C SER A 100 5.82 -3.78 -6.55
N ASN A 101 5.65 -2.90 -5.55
CA ASN A 101 6.75 -2.08 -5.01
C ASN A 101 7.80 -2.93 -4.30
N PHE A 102 7.41 -3.93 -3.51
CA PHE A 102 8.32 -4.83 -2.80
C PHE A 102 9.15 -5.66 -3.77
N SER A 103 8.52 -6.23 -4.80
CA SER A 103 9.21 -6.94 -5.88
C SER A 103 10.22 -6.04 -6.60
N ARG A 104 9.83 -4.78 -6.89
CA ARG A 104 10.73 -3.80 -7.48
C ARG A 104 11.93 -3.48 -6.57
N ILE A 105 11.69 -3.24 -5.28
CA ILE A 105 12.74 -2.97 -4.28
C ILE A 105 13.71 -4.16 -4.21
N LYS A 106 13.17 -5.38 -4.14
CA LYS A 106 13.98 -6.61 -4.08
C LYS A 106 14.83 -6.81 -5.34
N ARG A 107 14.24 -6.63 -6.53
CA ARG A 107 14.96 -6.80 -7.81
C ARG A 107 15.99 -5.71 -8.06
N SER A 108 15.68 -4.46 -7.70
CA SER A 108 16.60 -3.33 -7.95
C SER A 108 17.65 -3.14 -6.86
N GLY A 109 17.47 -3.73 -5.69
CA GLY A 109 18.29 -3.48 -4.50
C GLY A 109 18.20 -2.05 -3.95
N ARG A 110 17.34 -1.21 -4.52
CA ARG A 110 17.19 0.21 -4.12
C ARG A 110 15.97 0.38 -3.21
N PRO A 111 16.15 0.88 -1.97
CA PRO A 111 15.06 1.04 -1.02
C PRO A 111 14.15 2.25 -1.33
N ILE A 112 14.44 2.98 -2.40
CA ILE A 112 13.78 4.25 -2.73
C ILE A 112 12.49 3.99 -3.49
N SER A 113 11.38 4.49 -2.94
CA SER A 113 10.06 4.41 -3.57
C SER A 113 9.19 5.55 -3.05
N PHE A 114 8.73 6.41 -3.93
CA PHE A 114 7.94 7.57 -3.54
C PHE A 114 6.52 7.18 -3.09
N ASN A 115 6.09 7.69 -1.93
CA ASN A 115 4.76 7.45 -1.39
C ASN A 115 4.12 8.75 -0.89
N PHE A 116 3.21 9.30 -1.68
CA PHE A 116 2.50 10.54 -1.36
C PHE A 116 1.73 10.49 -0.04
N SER A 117 1.12 9.33 0.28
CA SER A 117 0.36 9.19 1.52
C SER A 117 1.25 9.37 2.76
N ALA A 118 2.49 8.88 2.70
CA ALA A 118 3.44 9.08 3.79
C ALA A 118 3.87 10.57 3.91
N LEU A 119 3.99 11.28 2.79
CA LEU A 119 4.32 12.70 2.78
C LEU A 119 3.21 13.55 3.44
N PHE A 120 1.95 13.34 3.05
CA PHE A 120 0.84 14.15 3.54
C PHE A 120 0.38 13.79 4.95
N PHE A 121 0.35 12.50 5.27
CA PHE A 121 -0.14 12.02 6.56
C PHE A 121 0.95 11.84 7.62
N GLY A 122 2.24 11.87 7.24
CA GLY A 122 3.38 11.75 8.15
C GLY A 122 3.25 10.55 9.12
N TRP A 123 3.36 10.80 10.43
CA TRP A 123 3.25 9.77 11.46
C TRP A 123 1.91 9.01 11.47
N LYS A 124 0.80 9.66 11.06
CA LYS A 124 -0.54 9.03 10.97
C LYS A 124 -0.56 7.90 9.95
N TYR A 125 0.20 8.00 8.86
CA TYR A 125 0.33 6.94 7.87
C TYR A 125 0.92 5.68 8.50
N PHE A 126 2.00 5.81 9.29
CA PHE A 126 2.64 4.67 9.96
C PHE A 126 1.75 4.08 11.06
N LEU A 127 0.95 4.90 11.73
CA LEU A 127 -0.08 4.45 12.67
C LEU A 127 -1.13 3.56 11.97
N TYR A 128 -1.64 4.02 10.85
CA TYR A 128 -2.60 3.26 10.02
C TYR A 128 -2.02 1.91 9.56
N ARG A 129 -0.73 1.86 9.27
CA ARG A 129 -0.01 0.63 8.87
C ARG A 129 0.44 -0.24 10.06
N LYS A 130 -0.06 0.01 11.27
CA LYS A 130 0.24 -0.74 12.51
C LYS A 130 1.72 -0.73 12.89
N MET A 131 2.48 0.25 12.42
CA MET A 131 3.88 0.49 12.76
C MET A 131 3.97 1.43 13.97
N TYR A 132 3.36 1.05 15.11
CA TYR A 132 3.15 1.94 16.25
C TYR A 132 4.42 2.56 16.81
N GLY A 133 5.50 1.76 16.96
CA GLY A 133 6.78 2.26 17.48
C GLY A 133 7.40 3.34 16.59
N LEU A 134 7.41 3.13 15.27
CA LEU A 134 7.92 4.12 14.32
C LEU A 134 7.01 5.35 14.26
N SER A 135 5.69 5.17 14.28
CA SER A 135 4.73 6.26 14.31
C SER A 135 4.92 7.16 15.53
N LEU A 136 5.08 6.56 16.72
CA LEU A 136 5.32 7.29 17.96
C LEU A 136 6.66 8.05 17.92
N LEU A 137 7.72 7.42 17.43
CA LEU A 137 9.02 8.07 17.28
C LEU A 137 8.96 9.30 16.38
N ILE A 138 8.30 9.18 15.22
CA ILE A 138 8.14 10.29 14.27
C ILE A 138 7.27 11.39 14.90
N PHE A 139 6.21 11.04 15.62
CA PHE A 139 5.36 11.99 16.32
C PHE A 139 6.15 12.80 17.35
N ILE A 140 6.93 12.13 18.22
CA ILE A 140 7.77 12.78 19.22
C ILE A 140 8.81 13.69 18.55
N ALA A 141 9.51 13.19 17.53
CA ALA A 141 10.52 13.97 16.81
C ALA A 141 9.92 15.24 16.19
N ASN A 142 8.78 15.14 15.50
CA ASN A 142 8.10 16.30 14.92
C ASN A 142 7.62 17.28 16.00
N THR A 143 7.09 16.78 17.12
CA THR A 143 6.67 17.64 18.24
C THR A 143 7.84 18.43 18.82
N LEU A 144 8.99 17.77 19.06
CA LEU A 144 10.18 18.43 19.58
C LEU A 144 10.71 19.48 18.60
N LEU A 145 10.76 19.16 17.31
CA LEU A 145 11.20 20.09 16.26
C LEU A 145 10.25 21.29 16.07
N SER A 146 8.99 21.18 16.47
CA SER A 146 8.02 22.26 16.38
C SER A 146 8.04 23.24 17.55
N ILE A 147 8.72 22.92 18.66
CA ILE A 147 8.74 23.77 19.87
C ILE A 147 9.27 25.17 19.59
N PRO A 148 10.43 25.39 18.93
CA PRO A 148 10.91 26.74 18.67
C PRO A 148 9.94 27.58 17.84
N SER A 149 9.32 26.96 16.84
CA SER A 149 8.32 27.64 16.01
C SER A 149 7.04 28.01 16.79
N ALA A 150 6.62 27.15 17.73
CA ALA A 150 5.47 27.41 18.58
C ALA A 150 5.74 28.59 19.55
N ILE A 151 6.95 28.69 20.09
CA ILE A 151 7.38 29.80 20.97
C ILE A 151 7.39 31.10 20.17
N CYS A 152 8.02 31.14 18.99
CA CYS A 152 8.03 32.34 18.14
C CYS A 152 6.61 32.76 17.75
N LEU A 153 5.73 31.83 17.41
CA LEU A 153 4.34 32.15 17.10
C LEU A 153 3.58 32.73 18.31
N TYR A 154 3.83 32.21 19.51
CA TYR A 154 3.22 32.74 20.74
C TYR A 154 3.69 34.16 21.01
N GLU A 155 5.00 34.45 20.92
CA GLU A 155 5.51 35.83 21.12
C GLU A 155 4.97 36.81 20.08
N ASP A 156 4.95 36.39 18.81
CA ASP A 156 4.41 37.24 17.74
C ASP A 156 2.93 37.56 17.97
N LEU A 157 2.14 36.58 18.38
CA LEU A 157 0.73 36.80 18.73
C LEU A 157 0.56 37.69 19.97
N ALA A 158 1.42 37.54 20.98
CA ALA A 158 1.35 38.34 22.21
C ALA A 158 1.73 39.80 21.98
N VAL A 159 2.71 40.08 21.13
CA VAL A 159 3.09 41.45 20.73
C VAL A 159 2.02 42.09 19.86
N SER A 160 1.52 41.35 18.87
CA SER A 160 0.48 41.85 17.93
C SER A 160 -0.86 42.12 18.62
N SER A 161 -1.20 41.36 19.67
CA SER A 161 -2.41 41.61 20.48
C SER A 161 -2.25 42.71 21.55
N GLY A 162 -1.05 43.29 21.70
CA GLY A 162 -0.75 44.29 22.73
C GLY A 162 -0.57 43.71 24.14
N LEU A 163 -0.50 42.37 24.28
CA LEU A 163 -0.29 41.73 25.55
C LEU A 163 1.17 41.89 26.04
N MET A 164 2.11 42.02 25.12
CA MET A 164 3.52 42.32 25.38
C MET A 164 3.93 43.61 24.68
N ALA A 165 4.78 44.41 25.33
CA ALA A 165 5.28 45.67 24.78
C ALA A 165 6.33 45.50 23.67
N GLY A 166 6.87 44.29 23.50
CA GLY A 166 7.90 43.96 22.53
C GLY A 166 8.37 42.52 22.65
N TYR A 167 9.24 42.10 21.75
CA TYR A 167 9.80 40.77 21.74
C TYR A 167 10.81 40.55 22.90
N SER A 168 10.93 39.32 23.35
CA SER A 168 11.90 38.92 24.38
C SER A 168 13.34 39.07 23.88
N THR A 169 14.27 39.23 24.84
CA THR A 169 15.70 39.20 24.55
C THR A 169 16.08 37.78 24.08
N GLY A 170 16.54 37.65 22.83
CA GLY A 170 16.87 36.34 22.21
C GLY A 170 15.85 35.84 21.19
N PHE A 171 14.79 36.60 20.91
CA PHE A 171 13.80 36.27 19.89
C PHE A 171 14.44 35.95 18.52
N GLU A 172 15.45 36.74 18.11
CA GLU A 172 16.17 36.52 16.85
C GLU A 172 16.87 35.14 16.81
N SER A 173 17.50 34.74 17.92
CA SER A 173 18.14 33.43 18.01
C SER A 173 17.13 32.29 18.02
N MET A 174 15.96 32.50 18.63
CA MET A 174 14.86 31.53 18.62
C MET A 174 14.25 31.42 17.22
N LEU A 175 14.10 32.50 16.50
CA LEU A 175 13.63 32.52 15.13
C LEU A 175 14.57 31.74 14.19
N LEU A 176 15.89 31.93 14.34
CA LEU A 176 16.88 31.13 13.61
C LEU A 176 16.78 29.65 13.93
N ALA A 177 16.63 29.30 15.22
CA ALA A 177 16.43 27.90 15.64
C ALA A 177 15.14 27.31 15.03
N ALA A 178 14.04 28.07 15.01
CA ALA A 178 12.78 27.65 14.40
C ALA A 178 12.92 27.36 12.89
N GLN A 179 13.66 28.20 12.17
CA GLN A 179 13.94 27.98 10.74
C GLN A 179 14.77 26.72 10.52
N ILE A 180 15.83 26.50 11.29
CA ILE A 180 16.66 25.28 11.20
C ILE A 180 15.82 24.04 11.49
N CYS A 181 15.03 24.03 12.57
CA CYS A 181 14.15 22.93 12.91
C CYS A 181 13.10 22.64 11.83
N SER A 182 12.56 23.67 11.19
CA SER A 182 11.62 23.54 10.07
C SER A 182 12.28 22.87 8.85
N ILE A 183 13.50 23.26 8.50
CA ILE A 183 14.26 22.62 7.42
C ILE A 183 14.53 21.16 7.75
N VAL A 184 14.99 20.85 8.96
CA VAL A 184 15.24 19.47 9.39
C VAL A 184 13.97 18.63 9.33
N SER A 185 12.83 19.15 9.80
CA SER A 185 11.54 18.47 9.73
C SER A 185 11.11 18.19 8.29
N THR A 186 11.32 19.13 7.38
CA THR A 186 11.01 18.97 5.96
C THR A 186 11.88 17.88 5.32
N VAL A 187 13.18 17.89 5.58
CA VAL A 187 14.13 16.87 5.09
C VAL A 187 13.75 15.48 5.65
N LEU A 188 13.41 15.40 6.94
CA LEU A 188 12.98 14.15 7.56
C LEU A 188 11.69 13.63 6.92
N SER A 189 10.70 14.48 6.68
CA SER A 189 9.45 14.12 6.03
C SER A 189 9.66 13.62 4.59
N MET A 190 10.57 14.25 3.85
CA MET A 190 10.94 13.82 2.51
C MET A 190 11.65 12.45 2.53
N ALA A 191 12.58 12.25 3.45
CA ALA A 191 13.25 10.97 3.62
C ALA A 191 12.26 9.86 3.97
N LEU A 192 11.33 10.11 4.91
CA LEU A 192 10.28 9.15 5.26
C LEU A 192 9.38 8.81 4.06
N CYS A 193 9.03 9.80 3.22
CA CYS A 193 8.27 9.59 1.99
C CYS A 193 8.99 8.65 1.01
N LEU A 194 10.30 8.79 0.87
CA LEU A 194 11.11 7.98 -0.05
C LEU A 194 11.35 6.55 0.46
N PHE A 195 11.52 6.38 1.77
CA PHE A 195 11.84 5.08 2.38
C PHE A 195 10.62 4.35 2.95
N CYS A 196 9.45 4.94 2.94
CA CYS A 196 8.23 4.43 3.56
C CYS A 196 7.89 3.00 3.13
N ASN A 197 7.89 2.70 1.82
CA ASN A 197 7.53 1.38 1.31
C ASN A 197 8.57 0.32 1.70
N TRP A 198 9.85 0.68 1.76
CA TRP A 198 10.91 -0.21 2.24
C TRP A 198 10.80 -0.49 3.74
N LEU A 199 10.51 0.54 4.55
CA LEU A 199 10.28 0.38 5.99
C LEU A 199 9.08 -0.52 6.25
N TYR A 200 7.99 -0.35 5.47
CA TYR A 200 6.80 -1.18 5.56
C TYR A 200 7.10 -2.63 5.14
N TYR A 201 7.86 -2.83 4.05
CA TYR A 201 8.30 -4.16 3.63
C TYR A 201 9.03 -4.89 4.76
N ARG A 202 10.05 -4.26 5.34
CA ARG A 202 10.81 -4.84 6.46
C ARG A 202 9.93 -5.13 7.69
N HIS A 203 8.95 -4.26 7.94
CA HIS A 203 8.00 -4.47 9.03
C HIS A 203 7.13 -5.71 8.78
N CYS A 204 6.57 -5.86 7.58
CA CYS A 204 5.75 -7.03 7.20
C CYS A 204 6.55 -8.33 7.35
N ILE A 205 7.76 -8.40 6.75
CA ILE A 205 8.62 -9.58 6.83
C ILE A 205 8.90 -9.95 8.30
N ARG A 206 9.35 -8.99 9.11
CA ARG A 206 9.65 -9.23 10.52
C ARG A 206 8.43 -9.76 11.29
N LYS A 207 7.26 -9.18 11.07
CA LYS A 207 6.04 -9.57 11.79
C LYS A 207 5.56 -10.97 11.39
N ILE A 208 5.63 -11.34 10.14
CA ILE A 208 5.27 -12.67 9.68
C ILE A 208 6.25 -13.71 10.25
N GLN A 209 7.55 -13.44 10.19
CA GLN A 209 8.59 -14.32 10.77
C GLN A 209 8.40 -14.48 12.28
N GLU A 210 8.07 -13.39 13.01
CA GLU A 210 7.78 -13.44 14.44
C GLU A 210 6.59 -14.38 14.75
N VAL A 211 5.53 -14.32 13.95
CA VAL A 211 4.36 -15.21 14.10
C VAL A 211 4.72 -16.65 13.76
N GLN A 212 5.42 -16.88 12.65
CA GLN A 212 5.86 -18.21 12.25
C GLN A 212 6.71 -18.87 13.34
N ASN A 213 7.70 -18.15 13.87
CA ASN A 213 8.57 -18.67 14.93
C ASN A 213 7.77 -19.02 16.20
N LYS A 214 6.77 -18.23 16.59
CA LYS A 214 5.93 -18.54 17.75
C LYS A 214 5.07 -19.79 17.54
N VAL A 215 4.56 -20.00 16.34
CA VAL A 215 3.74 -21.17 16.00
C VAL A 215 4.58 -22.46 16.01
N PHE A 216 5.85 -22.39 15.61
CA PHE A 216 6.74 -23.56 15.61
C PHE A 216 7.29 -23.92 17.01
N VAL A 217 7.33 -22.98 17.95
CA VAL A 217 7.82 -23.23 19.33
C VAL A 217 6.70 -23.81 20.22
N SER A 218 5.44 -23.48 19.97
CA SER A 218 4.33 -23.91 20.80
C SER A 218 4.00 -25.43 20.82
N PRO A 219 4.27 -26.25 19.78
CA PRO A 219 3.99 -27.69 19.83
C PRO A 219 4.91 -28.48 20.75
N GLN A 220 6.09 -27.99 21.07
CA GLN A 220 7.06 -28.71 21.93
C GLN A 220 6.80 -28.48 23.43
N GLU A 221 6.19 -27.39 23.83
CA GLU A 221 5.81 -27.15 25.22
C GLU A 221 4.58 -27.95 25.66
N TYR A 222 3.70 -28.32 24.73
CA TYR A 222 2.52 -29.15 25.03
C TYR A 222 2.81 -30.65 25.23
N SER A 223 3.98 -31.10 24.80
CA SER A 223 4.38 -32.52 24.99
C SER A 223 5.21 -32.78 26.25
N ALA A 224 5.56 -31.73 27.01
CA ALA A 224 6.40 -31.81 28.21
C ALA A 224 5.64 -31.51 29.53
N ALA A 225 4.32 -31.29 29.46
CA ALA A 225 3.41 -31.17 30.61
C ALA A 225 2.41 -32.31 30.66
#